data_dc7060b50059346ea72fb75a688e738b
#
_entry.id   dc7060b50059346ea72fb75a688e738b
#
_cell.length_a   1.000
_cell.length_b   1.000
_cell.length_c   1.000
_cell.angle_alpha   90.00
_cell.angle_beta   90.00
_cell.angle_gamma   90.00
#
_symmetry.space_group_name_H-M   'P 1'
#
loop_
_entity.id
_entity.type
_entity.pdbx_description
1 polymer ?
#
loop_
_entity_poly.entity_id
_entity_poly.type
_entity_poly.pdbx_seq_one_letter_code
_entity_poly.pdbx_strand_id
1 'polypeptide(L)'
;KIAPLRKQLLTVDAWITGQRRDQSPGTRAAVPVIQDDKAFARPDDQLTKYNPLANWTSQQVWDYIRAFEVPYNELHDRGYTSIGCEPCTRPTGPGQHEREGRWWWEEATKKECGLHAVNMDQ
;
A
#
# COMPACT_ATOMS: atom_id res chain seq x y z
N LYS A 1 4.13 13.95 -0.79
CA LYS A 1 4.54 12.61 -0.30
C LYS A 1 5.79 12.09 -1.01
N ILE A 2 5.88 12.17 -2.33
CA ILE A 2 6.96 11.55 -3.13
C ILE A 2 8.33 12.17 -2.82
N ALA A 3 8.44 13.49 -2.81
CA ALA A 3 9.73 14.17 -2.60
C ALA A 3 10.40 13.82 -1.24
N PRO A 4 9.69 13.88 -0.09
CA PRO A 4 10.31 13.48 1.17
C PRO A 4 10.64 11.98 1.24
N LEU A 5 9.82 11.10 0.64
CA LEU A 5 10.14 9.68 0.56
C LEU A 5 11.41 9.46 -0.27
N ARG A 6 11.49 10.05 -1.46
CA ARG A 6 12.68 9.97 -2.32
C ARG A 6 13.94 10.39 -1.59
N LYS A 7 13.88 11.53 -0.89
CA LYS A 7 15.03 12.02 -0.11
C LYS A 7 15.49 11.01 0.93
N GLN A 8 14.54 10.38 1.63
CA GLN A 8 14.87 9.38 2.65
C GLN A 8 15.43 8.09 2.02
N LEU A 9 14.85 7.62 0.92
CA LEU A 9 15.29 6.38 0.26
C LEU A 9 16.69 6.48 -0.36
N LEU A 10 17.20 7.68 -0.62
CA LEU A 10 18.60 7.88 -1.02
C LEU A 10 19.61 7.52 0.08
N THR A 11 19.17 7.38 1.32
CA THR A 11 20.06 7.10 2.47
C THR A 11 20.06 5.62 2.90
N VAL A 12 19.29 4.78 2.23
CA VAL A 12 19.14 3.35 2.58
C VAL A 12 19.30 2.46 1.34
N ASP A 13 19.62 1.20 1.56
CA ASP A 13 19.77 0.21 0.48
C ASP A 13 18.50 -0.63 0.30
N ALA A 14 17.60 -0.58 1.28
CA ALA A 14 16.33 -1.30 1.24
C ALA A 14 15.26 -0.60 2.08
N TRP A 15 13.99 -0.89 1.79
CA TRP A 15 12.86 -0.46 2.59
C TRP A 15 11.75 -1.51 2.64
N ILE A 16 10.90 -1.43 3.65
CA ILE A 16 9.82 -2.39 3.91
C ILE A 16 8.48 -1.68 3.74
N THR A 17 7.54 -2.34 3.09
CA THR A 17 6.17 -1.84 2.92
C THR A 17 5.13 -2.82 3.41
N GLY A 18 3.94 -2.33 3.72
CA GLY A 18 2.78 -3.13 4.08
C GLY A 18 1.87 -3.48 2.89
N GLN A 19 2.36 -3.43 1.66
CA GLN A 19 1.55 -3.76 0.49
C GLN A 19 1.09 -5.20 0.50
N ARG A 20 -0.15 -5.43 0.06
CA ARG A 20 -0.75 -6.75 -0.14
C ARG A 20 -1.37 -6.84 -1.52
N ARG A 21 -1.34 -8.02 -2.12
CA ARG A 21 -1.94 -8.25 -3.46
C ARG A 21 -3.44 -8.03 -3.46
N ASP A 22 -4.13 -8.40 -2.39
CA ASP A 22 -5.59 -8.26 -2.29
C ASP A 22 -6.07 -6.80 -2.12
N GLN A 23 -5.18 -5.84 -1.89
CA GLN A 23 -5.56 -4.43 -1.75
C GLN A 23 -6.00 -3.78 -3.05
N SER A 24 -5.51 -4.25 -4.20
CA SER A 24 -5.87 -3.68 -5.49
C SER A 24 -5.76 -4.75 -6.58
N PRO A 25 -6.85 -5.03 -7.31
CA PRO A 25 -6.85 -6.03 -8.38
C PRO A 25 -6.00 -5.61 -9.59
N GLY A 26 -5.74 -4.31 -9.75
CA GLY A 26 -4.93 -3.78 -10.84
C GLY A 26 -3.46 -3.61 -10.44
N THR A 27 -3.19 -2.63 -9.60
CA THR A 27 -1.83 -2.16 -9.32
C THR A 27 -1.03 -3.04 -8.35
N ARG A 28 -1.67 -3.94 -7.62
CA ARG A 28 -1.01 -4.78 -6.60
C ARG A 28 -1.17 -6.28 -6.81
N ALA A 29 -1.94 -6.73 -7.79
CA ALA A 29 -2.22 -8.16 -8.00
C ALA A 29 -0.95 -9.01 -8.17
N ALA A 30 0.10 -8.47 -8.74
CA ALA A 30 1.37 -9.15 -9.01
C ALA A 30 2.53 -8.71 -8.11
N VAL A 31 2.28 -7.94 -7.03
CA VAL A 31 3.34 -7.46 -6.13
C VAL A 31 4.11 -8.64 -5.54
N PRO A 32 5.43 -8.73 -5.76
CA PRO A 32 6.26 -9.79 -5.18
C PRO A 32 6.62 -9.49 -3.73
N VAL A 33 7.07 -10.50 -3.00
CA VAL A 33 7.57 -10.32 -1.62
C VAL A 33 8.84 -9.47 -1.60
N ILE A 34 9.69 -9.63 -2.64
CA ILE A 34 10.93 -8.86 -2.81
C ILE A 34 10.96 -8.32 -4.23
N GLN A 35 11.27 -7.05 -4.39
CA GLN A 35 11.39 -6.42 -5.71
C GLN A 35 12.51 -5.37 -5.73
N ASP A 36 13.04 -5.12 -6.93
CA ASP A 36 13.93 -4.00 -7.20
C ASP A 36 13.08 -2.75 -7.46
N ASP A 37 13.27 -1.70 -6.65
CA ASP A 37 12.51 -0.45 -6.75
C ASP A 37 13.24 0.58 -7.62
N LYS A 38 13.20 0.37 -8.92
CA LYS A 38 13.84 1.25 -9.92
C LYS A 38 13.31 2.68 -9.89
N ALA A 39 12.07 2.90 -9.40
CA ALA A 39 11.44 4.21 -9.37
C ALA A 39 12.11 5.16 -8.36
N PHE A 40 12.71 4.63 -7.31
CA PHE A 40 13.36 5.40 -6.24
C PHE A 40 14.84 5.09 -6.06
N ALA A 41 15.39 4.13 -6.79
CA ALA A 41 16.82 3.83 -6.75
C ALA A 41 17.67 5.04 -7.18
N ARG A 42 18.88 5.12 -6.64
CA ARG A 42 19.91 6.06 -7.12
C ARG A 42 20.35 5.64 -8.52
N PRO A 43 20.84 6.57 -9.36
CA PRO A 43 21.45 6.20 -10.62
C PRO A 43 22.58 5.15 -10.39
N ASP A 44 22.57 4.12 -11.19
CA ASP A 44 23.57 3.02 -11.15
C ASP A 44 23.63 2.24 -9.83
N ASP A 45 22.59 2.31 -9.02
CA ASP A 45 22.50 1.62 -7.75
C ASP A 45 21.19 0.81 -7.64
N GLN A 46 21.13 -0.09 -6.67
CA GLN A 46 19.98 -0.95 -6.45
C GLN A 46 19.29 -0.56 -5.14
N LEU A 47 17.97 -0.45 -5.16
CA LEU A 47 17.13 -0.26 -3.98
C LEU A 47 16.19 -1.46 -3.85
N THR A 48 16.36 -2.24 -2.80
CA THR A 48 15.49 -3.40 -2.56
C THR A 48 14.24 -2.98 -1.78
N LYS A 49 13.08 -3.42 -2.27
CA LYS A 49 11.79 -3.22 -1.60
C LYS A 49 11.23 -4.54 -1.14
N TYR A 50 10.98 -4.66 0.16
CA TYR A 50 10.40 -5.84 0.78
C TYR A 50 8.91 -5.62 1.06
N ASN A 51 8.08 -6.56 0.62
CA ASN A 51 6.64 -6.58 0.84
C ASN A 51 6.26 -7.86 1.59
N PRO A 52 6.59 -7.98 2.89
CA PRO A 52 6.44 -9.24 3.62
C PRO A 52 4.98 -9.69 3.75
N LEU A 53 4.03 -8.77 3.61
CA LEU A 53 2.60 -9.06 3.67
C LEU A 53 1.97 -9.33 2.28
N ALA A 54 2.77 -9.39 1.21
CA ALA A 54 2.26 -9.49 -0.16
C ALA A 54 1.19 -10.58 -0.36
N ASN A 55 1.38 -11.73 0.28
CA ASN A 55 0.49 -12.90 0.18
C ASN A 55 -0.60 -12.94 1.26
N TRP A 56 -0.66 -11.97 2.16
CA TRP A 56 -1.62 -11.95 3.25
C TRP A 56 -2.95 -11.37 2.77
N THR A 57 -4.05 -11.97 3.23
CA THR A 57 -5.39 -11.39 3.05
C THR A 57 -5.67 -10.32 4.11
N SER A 58 -6.64 -9.47 3.85
CA SER A 58 -7.14 -8.49 4.83
C SER A 58 -7.60 -9.19 6.11
N GLN A 59 -8.28 -10.33 5.98
CA GLN A 59 -8.73 -11.12 7.13
C GLN A 59 -7.56 -11.60 7.99
N GLN A 60 -6.51 -12.13 7.37
CA GLN A 60 -5.31 -12.59 8.09
C GLN A 60 -4.63 -11.44 8.84
N VAL A 61 -4.54 -10.26 8.23
CA VAL A 61 -3.98 -9.06 8.89
C VAL A 61 -4.80 -8.68 10.12
N TRP A 62 -6.12 -8.63 10.02
CA TRP A 62 -6.98 -8.30 11.14
C TRP A 62 -6.98 -9.38 12.23
N ASP A 63 -6.92 -10.64 11.88
CA ASP A 63 -6.79 -11.74 12.85
C ASP A 63 -5.49 -11.62 13.64
N TYR A 64 -4.39 -11.27 12.97
CA TYR A 64 -3.11 -11.01 13.62
C TYR A 64 -3.18 -9.80 14.56
N ILE A 65 -3.74 -8.68 14.09
CA ILE A 65 -3.91 -7.46 14.89
C ILE A 65 -4.67 -7.76 16.18
N ARG A 66 -5.77 -8.51 16.09
CA ARG A 66 -6.61 -8.87 17.24
C ARG A 66 -5.90 -9.86 18.18
N ALA A 67 -5.23 -10.86 17.61
CA ALA A 67 -4.55 -11.89 18.41
C ALA A 67 -3.37 -11.34 19.22
N PHE A 68 -2.67 -10.34 18.70
CA PHE A 68 -1.48 -9.75 19.32
C PHE A 68 -1.71 -8.33 19.83
N GLU A 69 -2.94 -7.84 19.83
CA GLU A 69 -3.32 -6.50 20.31
C GLU A 69 -2.46 -5.39 19.67
N VAL A 70 -2.21 -5.51 18.36
CA VAL A 70 -1.40 -4.54 17.62
C VAL A 70 -2.15 -3.21 17.53
N PRO A 71 -1.53 -2.08 17.91
CA PRO A 71 -2.15 -0.76 17.76
C PRO A 71 -2.50 -0.45 16.30
N TYR A 72 -3.68 0.13 16.08
CA TYR A 72 -4.13 0.55 14.75
C TYR A 72 -4.90 1.88 14.82
N ASN A 73 -5.10 2.51 13.67
CA ASN A 73 -5.81 3.78 13.59
C ASN A 73 -7.31 3.61 13.88
N GLU A 74 -7.83 4.40 14.81
CA GLU A 74 -9.25 4.38 15.23
C GLU A 74 -10.25 4.62 14.10
N LEU A 75 -9.83 5.26 13.01
CA LEU A 75 -10.69 5.46 11.83
C LEU A 75 -11.15 4.15 11.20
N HIS A 76 -10.40 3.05 11.38
CA HIS A 76 -10.85 1.73 10.94
C HIS A 76 -12.16 1.30 11.63
N ASP A 77 -12.35 1.66 12.92
CA ASP A 77 -13.57 1.37 13.67
C ASP A 77 -14.76 2.24 13.20
N ARG A 78 -14.48 3.30 12.44
CA ARG A 78 -15.48 4.21 11.85
C ARG A 78 -15.78 3.92 10.39
N GLY A 79 -15.38 2.76 9.86
CA GLY A 79 -15.65 2.32 8.50
C GLY A 79 -14.61 2.75 7.46
N TYR A 80 -13.51 3.38 7.85
CA TYR A 80 -12.40 3.69 6.96
C TYR A 80 -11.50 2.46 6.81
N THR A 81 -11.72 1.68 5.79
CA THR A 81 -10.97 0.43 5.55
C THR A 81 -9.59 0.68 4.95
N SER A 82 -9.42 1.77 4.21
CA SER A 82 -8.14 2.23 3.67
C SER A 82 -8.02 3.74 3.86
N ILE A 83 -6.95 4.19 4.50
CA ILE A 83 -6.77 5.57 4.91
C ILE A 83 -5.62 6.21 4.13
N GLY A 84 -5.87 7.39 3.56
CA GLY A 84 -4.87 8.18 2.85
C GLY A 84 -5.08 9.67 3.06
N CYS A 85 -4.87 10.48 2.02
CA CYS A 85 -5.13 11.92 2.10
C CYS A 85 -6.62 12.18 2.37
N GLU A 86 -6.91 13.06 3.31
CA GLU A 86 -8.27 13.39 3.72
C GLU A 86 -9.23 13.67 2.55
N PRO A 87 -8.90 14.57 1.60
CA PRO A 87 -9.81 14.86 0.49
C PRO A 87 -10.02 13.70 -0.48
N CYS A 88 -9.17 12.66 -0.41
CA CYS A 88 -9.19 11.51 -1.31
C CYS A 88 -9.61 10.22 -0.59
N THR A 89 -10.19 10.32 0.61
CA THR A 89 -10.54 9.17 1.45
C THR A 89 -11.93 9.33 2.02
N ARG A 90 -12.75 8.29 1.92
CA ARG A 90 -14.07 8.19 2.56
C ARG A 90 -14.27 6.79 3.14
N PRO A 91 -15.20 6.61 4.09
CA PRO A 91 -15.56 5.28 4.57
C PRO A 91 -16.15 4.43 3.45
N THR A 92 -15.99 3.11 3.57
CA THR A 92 -16.59 2.12 2.68
C THR A 92 -17.83 1.51 3.32
N GLY A 93 -18.83 1.17 2.51
CA GLY A 93 -20.01 0.45 2.96
C GLY A 93 -19.82 -1.07 2.93
N PRO A 94 -20.81 -1.82 3.48
CA PRO A 94 -20.81 -3.28 3.40
C PRO A 94 -20.70 -3.77 1.95
N GLY A 95 -19.86 -4.77 1.71
CA GLY A 95 -19.66 -5.36 0.39
C GLY A 95 -18.75 -4.57 -0.54
N GLN A 96 -18.28 -3.40 -0.15
CA GLN A 96 -17.28 -2.65 -0.91
C GLN A 96 -15.87 -3.19 -0.65
N HIS A 97 -15.02 -3.13 -1.69
CA HIS A 97 -13.61 -3.48 -1.55
C HIS A 97 -12.87 -2.49 -0.65
N GLU A 98 -11.85 -2.97 0.04
CA GLU A 98 -11.04 -2.22 1.01
C GLU A 98 -10.61 -0.83 0.54
N ARG A 99 -10.25 -0.68 -0.73
CA ARG A 99 -9.77 0.60 -1.30
C ARG A 99 -10.80 1.36 -2.12
N GLU A 100 -12.03 0.96 -2.15
CA GLU A 100 -13.07 1.70 -2.88
C GLU A 100 -13.35 3.10 -2.30
N GLY A 101 -13.05 3.33 -1.03
CA GLY A 101 -13.09 4.63 -0.40
C GLY A 101 -11.96 5.58 -0.80
N ARG A 102 -10.93 5.10 -1.52
CA ARG A 102 -9.79 5.89 -2.01
C ARG A 102 -10.03 6.29 -3.45
N TRP A 103 -9.83 7.58 -3.77
CA TRP A 103 -10.09 8.11 -5.12
C TRP A 103 -11.38 7.50 -5.69
N TRP A 104 -12.48 7.64 -4.98
CA TRP A 104 -13.76 6.97 -5.32
C TRP A 104 -14.31 7.33 -6.70
N TRP A 105 -13.80 8.40 -7.30
CA TRP A 105 -14.12 8.84 -8.68
C TRP A 105 -13.31 8.10 -9.75
N GLU A 106 -12.30 7.31 -9.39
CA GLU A 106 -11.47 6.56 -10.34
C GLU A 106 -11.85 5.08 -10.40
N GLU A 107 -11.50 4.45 -11.52
CA GLU A 107 -11.65 3.01 -11.68
C GLU A 107 -10.80 2.23 -10.65
N ALA A 108 -11.34 1.12 -10.15
CA ALA A 108 -10.68 0.31 -9.12
C ALA A 108 -9.28 -0.18 -9.52
N THR A 109 -9.07 -0.42 -10.81
CA THR A 109 -7.80 -0.93 -11.36
C THR A 109 -6.68 0.10 -11.41
N LYS A 110 -6.98 1.39 -11.25
CA LYS A 110 -6.03 2.50 -11.40
C LYS A 110 -5.66 3.19 -10.09
N LYS A 111 -6.20 2.73 -8.97
CA LYS A 111 -6.04 3.39 -7.66
C LYS A 111 -4.68 3.11 -7.04
N GLU A 112 -3.67 3.87 -7.40
CA GLU A 112 -2.36 3.82 -6.75
C GLU A 112 -1.78 5.22 -6.53
N CYS A 113 -1.07 5.41 -5.43
CA CYS A 113 -0.32 6.64 -5.20
C CYS A 113 1.13 6.49 -5.72
N GLY A 114 1.77 7.62 -6.04
CA GLY A 114 3.14 7.63 -6.56
C GLY A 114 4.21 7.05 -5.62
N LEU A 115 3.85 6.69 -4.38
CA LEU A 115 4.76 5.99 -3.46
C LEU A 115 5.11 4.58 -3.92
N HIS A 116 4.28 3.98 -4.77
CA HIS A 116 4.46 2.65 -5.30
C HIS A 116 4.50 2.68 -6.84
N ALA A 117 5.20 3.67 -7.40
CA ALA A 117 5.27 3.91 -8.83
C ALA A 117 5.76 2.67 -9.62
N VAL A 118 6.62 1.86 -9.04
CA VAL A 118 7.11 0.62 -9.65
C VAL A 118 5.99 -0.37 -10.00
N ASN A 119 4.83 -0.28 -9.34
CA ASN A 119 3.67 -1.12 -9.64
C ASN A 119 2.87 -0.64 -10.86
N MET A 120 3.12 0.58 -11.34
CA MET A 120 2.39 1.18 -12.47
C MET A 120 2.96 0.73 -13.82
N ASP A 121 4.17 0.19 -13.82
CA ASP A 121 4.90 -0.24 -15.02
C ASP A 121 4.72 -1.74 -15.34
N GLN A 122 3.79 -2.40 -14.65
CA GLN A 122 3.52 -3.84 -14.80
C GLN A 122 2.32 -4.13 -15.69
#